data_274a66765e430c20d0ffe509f4271596
#
_entry.id   274a66765e430c20d0ffe509f4271596
#
_cell.length_a   1.000
_cell.length_b   1.000
_cell.length_c   1.000
_cell.angle_alpha   90.00
_cell.angle_beta   90.00
_cell.angle_gamma   90.00
#
_symmetry.space_group_name_H-M   'P 1'
#
loop_
_entity.id
_entity.type
_entity.pdbx_description
1 polymer ?
#
loop_
_entity_poly.entity_id
_entity_poly.type
_entity_poly.pdbx_seq_one_letter_code
_entity_poly.pdbx_strand_id
1 'polypeptide(L)'
;MEDAAMLTLEPAEEDLSNLTFCFCGHSFCHPNHHFGPAVRPNYILHYVVSGKGWFRVDSRTYTVGEGEGFLIEPNIMTTYEADANDPWQYIYIGFSGSSASKILEKMGLSFHSPTFSAECGAQLLQIVQNMMDYEASGTDRRLYLHAQLYQFFACLFHELSSKQFQFHQEQQNYYVRSAIEF
;
A
#
# COMPACT_ATOMS: atom_id res chain seq x y z
N MET A 1 22.16 2.83 7.24
CA MET A 1 21.75 3.61 6.05
C MET A 1 20.78 2.72 5.29
N GLU A 2 19.70 3.26 4.79
CA GLU A 2 18.73 2.50 3.98
C GLU A 2 19.24 2.45 2.54
N ASP A 3 19.32 1.28 1.94
CA ASP A 3 19.52 1.14 0.50
C ASP A 3 18.15 1.19 -0.16
N ALA A 4 17.73 2.38 -0.55
CA ALA A 4 16.43 2.64 -1.16
C ALA A 4 16.60 3.23 -2.56
N ALA A 5 15.86 2.67 -3.51
CA ALA A 5 15.63 3.29 -4.79
C ALA A 5 14.23 3.90 -4.83
N MET A 6 14.14 5.17 -5.23
CA MET A 6 12.89 5.91 -5.30
C MET A 6 12.74 6.61 -6.64
N LEU A 7 11.58 6.47 -7.23
CA LEU A 7 11.13 7.22 -8.41
C LEU A 7 10.09 8.25 -7.97
N THR A 8 10.27 9.50 -8.38
CA THR A 8 9.29 10.58 -8.20
C THR A 8 8.80 11.11 -9.54
N LEU A 9 7.54 11.51 -9.61
CA LEU A 9 6.98 12.25 -10.71
C LEU A 9 6.78 13.71 -10.29
N GLU A 10 7.33 14.64 -11.06
CA GLU A 10 7.11 16.07 -10.81
C GLU A 10 5.62 16.42 -10.98
N PRO A 11 5.09 17.32 -10.14
CA PRO A 11 3.71 17.79 -10.25
C PRO A 11 3.42 18.34 -11.64
N ALA A 12 2.26 18.04 -12.20
CA ALA A 12 1.82 18.61 -13.45
C ALA A 12 1.02 19.90 -13.20
N GLU A 13 1.07 20.84 -14.14
CA GLU A 13 0.20 22.02 -14.14
C GLU A 13 -1.28 21.63 -14.31
N GLU A 14 -1.56 20.49 -14.98
CA GLU A 14 -2.91 19.93 -15.13
C GLU A 14 -2.93 18.47 -14.64
N ASP A 15 -3.83 18.18 -13.71
CA ASP A 15 -4.13 16.82 -13.28
C ASP A 15 -5.12 16.18 -14.25
N LEU A 16 -4.67 15.22 -15.03
CA LEU A 16 -5.47 14.52 -16.04
C LEU A 16 -6.32 13.38 -15.47
N SER A 17 -6.22 13.12 -14.15
CA SER A 17 -6.91 11.97 -13.55
C SER A 17 -7.37 12.25 -12.11
N ASN A 18 -8.43 11.56 -11.68
CA ASN A 18 -8.92 11.58 -10.30
C ASN A 18 -8.05 10.72 -9.35
N LEU A 19 -7.01 10.10 -9.85
CA LEU A 19 -6.02 9.33 -9.11
C LEU A 19 -4.65 9.58 -9.75
N THR A 20 -3.76 10.22 -9.00
CA THR A 20 -2.47 10.71 -9.51
C THR A 20 -1.33 9.96 -8.86
N PHE A 21 -0.44 9.40 -9.68
CA PHE A 21 0.85 8.86 -9.23
C PHE A 21 1.77 9.99 -8.76
N CYS A 22 2.40 9.80 -7.60
CA CYS A 22 3.36 10.75 -7.03
C CYS A 22 4.78 10.19 -7.02
N PHE A 23 4.97 9.01 -6.47
CA PHE A 23 6.26 8.33 -6.37
C PHE A 23 6.09 6.84 -6.10
N CYS A 24 7.13 6.06 -6.33
CA CYS A 24 7.24 4.69 -5.86
C CYS A 24 8.69 4.35 -5.55
N GLY A 25 8.91 3.22 -4.89
CA GLY A 25 10.25 2.76 -4.61
C GLY A 25 10.28 1.38 -3.97
N HIS A 26 11.51 0.91 -3.78
CA HIS A 26 11.86 -0.34 -3.15
C HIS A 26 12.96 -0.07 -2.12
N SER A 27 12.74 -0.50 -0.88
CA SER A 27 13.65 -0.26 0.25
C SER A 27 14.11 -1.57 0.87
N PHE A 28 15.40 -1.64 1.15
CA PHE A 28 16.07 -2.71 1.88
C PHE A 28 16.51 -2.13 3.21
N CYS A 29 15.79 -2.40 4.27
CA CYS A 29 16.05 -1.79 5.56
C CYS A 29 17.12 -2.55 6.34
N HIS A 30 17.96 -1.79 7.05
CA HIS A 30 18.83 -2.34 8.09
C HIS A 30 18.07 -2.55 9.40
N PRO A 31 18.60 -3.38 10.31
CA PRO A 31 18.03 -3.56 11.65
C PRO A 31 17.73 -2.22 12.34
N ASN A 32 16.53 -2.10 12.92
CA ASN A 32 16.05 -0.90 13.62
C ASN A 32 16.02 0.36 12.73
N HIS A 33 15.99 0.22 11.40
CA HIS A 33 15.79 1.38 10.53
C HIS A 33 14.44 2.01 10.84
N HIS A 34 14.46 3.24 11.29
CA HIS A 34 13.32 3.97 11.83
C HIS A 34 12.97 5.14 10.94
N PHE A 35 11.68 5.32 10.69
CA PHE A 35 11.15 6.46 9.98
C PHE A 35 10.00 7.11 10.75
N GLY A 36 10.09 8.41 10.97
CA GLY A 36 9.10 9.21 11.68
C GLY A 36 9.51 9.52 13.13
N PRO A 37 8.62 10.14 13.93
CA PRO A 37 7.24 10.53 13.55
C PRO A 37 7.23 11.56 12.41
N ALA A 38 6.37 11.34 11.41
CA ALA A 38 6.27 12.21 10.25
C ALA A 38 4.83 12.30 9.73
N VAL A 39 4.50 13.44 9.13
CA VAL A 39 3.26 13.71 8.42
C VAL A 39 3.55 13.75 6.92
N ARG A 40 2.73 13.10 6.11
CA ARG A 40 2.87 13.03 4.66
C ARG A 40 1.72 13.77 3.98
N PRO A 41 1.96 14.44 2.83
CA PRO A 41 0.88 15.07 2.06
C PRO A 41 0.11 14.10 1.16
N ASN A 42 0.65 12.88 0.93
CA ASN A 42 0.12 11.90 0.00
C ASN A 42 -0.33 10.64 0.74
N TYR A 43 -1.22 9.87 0.11
CA TYR A 43 -1.43 8.48 0.47
C TYR A 43 -0.19 7.67 0.10
N ILE A 44 0.19 6.71 0.94
CA ILE A 44 1.28 5.78 0.64
C ILE A 44 0.83 4.37 1.04
N LEU A 45 0.86 3.44 0.08
CA LEU A 45 0.73 2.03 0.36
C LEU A 45 2.13 1.40 0.41
N HIS A 46 2.43 0.72 1.51
CA HIS A 46 3.61 -0.12 1.68
C HIS A 46 3.20 -1.59 1.59
N TYR A 47 4.04 -2.42 0.99
CA TYR A 47 3.88 -3.87 0.97
C TYR A 47 5.22 -4.53 1.31
N VAL A 48 5.23 -5.41 2.31
CA VAL A 48 6.43 -6.08 2.81
C VAL A 48 6.70 -7.31 1.95
N VAL A 49 7.85 -7.30 1.28
CA VAL A 49 8.30 -8.37 0.37
C VAL A 49 8.97 -9.51 1.16
N SER A 50 9.69 -9.16 2.23
CA SER A 50 10.33 -10.11 3.15
C SER A 50 10.61 -9.45 4.48
N GLY A 51 10.86 -10.25 5.54
CA GLY A 51 11.13 -9.74 6.88
C GLY A 51 9.90 -9.13 7.54
N LYS A 52 10.12 -8.31 8.54
CA LYS A 52 9.04 -7.69 9.33
C LYS A 52 9.48 -6.40 9.99
N GLY A 53 8.48 -5.69 10.54
CA GLY A 53 8.65 -4.48 11.32
C GLY A 53 7.38 -4.10 12.05
N TRP A 54 7.34 -2.90 12.58
CA TRP A 54 6.12 -2.35 13.16
C TRP A 54 5.77 -1.00 12.54
N PHE A 55 4.48 -0.75 12.45
CA PHE A 55 3.88 0.50 11.98
C PHE A 55 2.96 1.05 13.06
N ARG A 56 3.09 2.34 13.37
CA ARG A 56 2.26 3.03 14.35
C ARG A 56 1.56 4.24 13.73
N VAL A 57 0.27 4.29 13.98
CA VAL A 57 -0.60 5.42 13.64
C VAL A 57 -1.51 5.70 14.84
N ASP A 58 -1.62 6.96 15.22
CA ASP A 58 -2.29 7.36 16.46
C ASP A 58 -1.70 6.60 17.67
N SER A 59 -2.53 6.03 18.52
CA SER A 59 -2.12 5.23 19.68
C SER A 59 -1.92 3.72 19.38
N ARG A 60 -2.14 3.28 18.13
CA ARG A 60 -2.14 1.88 17.72
C ARG A 60 -0.83 1.51 17.05
N THR A 61 -0.30 0.35 17.45
CA THR A 61 0.89 -0.25 16.82
C THR A 61 0.51 -1.59 16.20
N TYR A 62 0.94 -1.80 14.97
CA TYR A 62 0.71 -2.99 14.18
C TYR A 62 2.06 -3.64 13.85
N THR A 63 2.19 -4.94 14.07
CA THR A 63 3.29 -5.71 13.49
C THR A 63 2.90 -6.06 12.07
N VAL A 64 3.82 -5.87 11.13
CA VAL A 64 3.60 -6.12 9.70
C VAL A 64 4.77 -6.93 9.18
N GLY A 65 4.48 -8.06 8.54
CA GLY A 65 5.46 -9.00 8.01
C GLY A 65 5.31 -9.26 6.53
N GLU A 66 6.07 -10.25 6.04
CA GLU A 66 6.01 -10.70 4.65
C GLU A 66 4.57 -11.02 4.22
N GLY A 67 4.18 -10.57 3.03
CA GLY A 67 2.82 -10.74 2.50
C GLY A 67 1.79 -9.76 3.03
N GLU A 68 2.19 -8.86 3.91
CA GLU A 68 1.33 -7.85 4.50
C GLU A 68 1.74 -6.43 4.05
N GLY A 69 0.84 -5.49 4.25
CA GLY A 69 1.13 -4.10 3.95
C GLY A 69 0.39 -3.14 4.87
N PHE A 70 0.70 -1.86 4.72
CA PHE A 70 0.04 -0.80 5.48
C PHE A 70 -0.16 0.47 4.67
N LEU A 71 -1.21 1.19 5.02
CA LEU A 71 -1.61 2.47 4.46
C LEU A 71 -1.15 3.63 5.36
N ILE A 72 -0.52 4.62 4.77
CA ILE A 72 -0.34 5.95 5.36
C ILE A 72 -1.30 6.90 4.65
N GLU A 73 -2.18 7.56 5.41
CA GLU A 73 -3.06 8.60 4.89
C GLU A 73 -2.44 9.99 4.99
N PRO A 74 -2.85 10.92 4.08
CA PRO A 74 -2.39 12.30 4.13
C PRO A 74 -2.70 12.97 5.48
N ASN A 75 -1.79 13.82 5.93
CA ASN A 75 -1.92 14.64 7.12
C ASN A 75 -2.06 13.87 8.45
N ILE A 76 -1.82 12.57 8.45
CA ILE A 76 -1.79 11.72 9.65
C ILE A 76 -0.33 11.47 10.06
N MET A 77 -0.05 11.65 11.35
CA MET A 77 1.28 11.37 11.91
C MET A 77 1.48 9.86 12.05
N THR A 78 2.55 9.36 11.48
CA THR A 78 2.90 7.94 11.50
C THR A 78 4.37 7.72 11.83
N THR A 79 4.67 6.54 12.31
CA THR A 79 6.03 6.07 12.60
C THR A 79 6.10 4.58 12.23
N TYR A 80 7.22 4.15 11.68
CA TYR A 80 7.46 2.73 11.44
C TYR A 80 8.95 2.40 11.57
N GLU A 81 9.24 1.13 11.91
CA GLU A 81 10.59 0.66 12.15
C GLU A 81 10.75 -0.81 11.75
N ALA A 82 11.89 -1.12 11.14
CA ALA A 82 12.29 -2.48 10.81
C ALA A 82 12.67 -3.27 12.06
N ASP A 83 12.36 -4.57 12.08
CA ASP A 83 12.75 -5.48 13.15
C ASP A 83 14.29 -5.55 13.31
N ALA A 84 14.75 -5.75 14.52
CA ALA A 84 16.18 -5.80 14.85
C ALA A 84 16.88 -7.05 14.30
N ASN A 85 16.17 -8.16 14.14
CA ASN A 85 16.73 -9.46 13.76
C ASN A 85 16.30 -9.91 12.36
N ASP A 86 15.15 -9.42 11.89
CA ASP A 86 14.55 -9.77 10.61
C ASP A 86 13.99 -8.51 9.94
N PRO A 87 14.87 -7.54 9.58
CA PRO A 87 14.45 -6.27 9.04
C PRO A 87 13.76 -6.45 7.68
N TRP A 88 12.65 -5.74 7.51
CA TRP A 88 11.86 -5.84 6.29
C TRP A 88 12.54 -5.26 5.05
N GLN A 89 12.16 -5.84 3.93
CA GLN A 89 12.27 -5.31 2.60
C GLN A 89 10.86 -4.98 2.13
N TYR A 90 10.61 -3.77 1.65
CA TYR A 90 9.28 -3.37 1.21
C TYR A 90 9.30 -2.54 -0.07
N ILE A 91 8.23 -2.64 -0.83
CA ILE A 91 7.90 -1.70 -1.89
C ILE A 91 6.89 -0.70 -1.38
N TYR A 92 6.87 0.49 -1.99
CA TYR A 92 5.87 1.51 -1.67
C TYR A 92 5.45 2.28 -2.92
N ILE A 93 4.22 2.77 -2.90
CA ILE A 93 3.66 3.63 -3.93
C ILE A 93 2.92 4.79 -3.28
N GLY A 94 3.29 6.01 -3.66
CA GLY A 94 2.67 7.26 -3.22
C GLY A 94 1.74 7.79 -4.31
N PHE A 95 0.55 8.22 -3.89
CA PHE A 95 -0.48 8.72 -4.79
C PHE A 95 -1.35 9.77 -4.11
N SER A 96 -2.11 10.50 -4.93
CA SER A 96 -3.08 11.51 -4.50
C SER A 96 -4.31 11.48 -5.41
N GLY A 97 -5.23 12.40 -5.22
CA GLY A 97 -6.39 12.59 -6.07
C GLY A 97 -7.73 12.37 -5.37
N SER A 98 -8.78 12.93 -5.96
CA SER A 98 -10.13 12.95 -5.37
C SER A 98 -10.80 11.58 -5.26
N SER A 99 -10.33 10.58 -6.01
CA SER A 99 -10.84 9.21 -5.95
C SER A 99 -10.08 8.29 -4.99
N ALA A 100 -8.93 8.74 -4.44
CA ALA A 100 -8.05 7.90 -3.64
C ALA A 100 -8.76 7.34 -2.38
N SER A 101 -9.37 8.18 -1.56
CA SER A 101 -10.07 7.74 -0.35
C SER A 101 -11.19 6.74 -0.65
N LYS A 102 -11.97 6.99 -1.71
CA LYS A 102 -13.09 6.13 -2.08
C LYS A 102 -12.64 4.74 -2.58
N ILE A 103 -11.49 4.68 -3.27
CA ILE A 103 -10.91 3.41 -3.70
C ILE A 103 -10.41 2.61 -2.49
N LEU A 104 -9.69 3.27 -1.59
CA LEU A 104 -9.18 2.65 -0.36
C LEU A 104 -10.31 2.14 0.54
N GLU A 105 -11.37 2.94 0.73
CA GLU A 105 -12.54 2.55 1.49
C GLU A 105 -13.20 1.28 0.94
N LYS A 106 -13.32 1.17 -0.40
CA LYS A 106 -13.83 -0.04 -1.05
C LYS A 106 -12.91 -1.26 -0.87
N MET A 107 -11.63 -1.05 -0.59
CA MET A 107 -10.68 -2.10 -0.22
C MET A 107 -10.72 -2.44 1.27
N GLY A 108 -11.51 -1.71 2.07
CA GLY A 108 -11.54 -1.84 3.53
C GLY A 108 -10.35 -1.19 4.23
N LEU A 109 -9.64 -0.32 3.52
CA LEU A 109 -8.46 0.37 4.03
C LEU A 109 -8.79 1.79 4.46
N SER A 110 -8.37 2.14 5.64
CA SER A 110 -8.45 3.49 6.20
C SER A 110 -7.45 3.65 7.33
N PHE A 111 -7.32 4.85 7.84
CA PHE A 111 -6.51 5.14 9.02
C PHE A 111 -6.97 4.33 10.27
N HIS A 112 -8.24 3.91 10.33
CA HIS A 112 -8.75 3.04 11.39
C HIS A 112 -8.47 1.55 11.17
N SER A 113 -8.28 1.13 9.92
CA SER A 113 -7.92 -0.22 9.48
C SER A 113 -6.80 -0.12 8.43
N PRO A 114 -5.57 0.23 8.87
CA PRO A 114 -4.53 0.60 7.93
C PRO A 114 -3.74 -0.59 7.36
N THR A 115 -3.88 -1.79 7.93
CA THR A 115 -3.10 -2.96 7.52
C THR A 115 -3.92 -3.93 6.66
N PHE A 116 -3.24 -4.65 5.77
CA PHE A 116 -3.83 -5.65 4.90
C PHE A 116 -2.86 -6.81 4.66
N SER A 117 -3.38 -7.93 4.18
CA SER A 117 -2.61 -9.08 3.74
C SER A 117 -3.01 -9.45 2.30
N ALA A 118 -2.04 -9.64 1.42
CA ALA A 118 -2.25 -9.96 0.01
C ALA A 118 -1.20 -10.96 -0.50
N GLU A 119 -1.65 -11.90 -1.34
CA GLU A 119 -0.79 -12.93 -1.94
C GLU A 119 -0.21 -12.49 -3.30
N CYS A 120 -0.71 -11.36 -3.85
CA CYS A 120 -0.26 -10.81 -5.15
C CYS A 120 1.09 -10.06 -5.08
N GLY A 121 1.88 -10.26 -4.04
CA GLY A 121 3.12 -9.51 -3.79
C GLY A 121 4.13 -9.55 -4.93
N ALA A 122 4.29 -10.69 -5.61
CA ALA A 122 5.18 -10.80 -6.76
C ALA A 122 4.75 -9.87 -7.92
N GLN A 123 3.43 -9.75 -8.16
CA GLN A 123 2.90 -8.84 -9.18
C GLN A 123 3.06 -7.37 -8.76
N LEU A 124 2.81 -7.04 -7.49
CA LEU A 124 3.02 -5.69 -6.97
C LEU A 124 4.48 -5.26 -7.08
N LEU A 125 5.42 -6.14 -6.73
CA LEU A 125 6.85 -5.91 -6.87
C LEU A 125 7.24 -5.68 -8.34
N GLN A 126 6.76 -6.52 -9.26
CA GLN A 126 7.05 -6.37 -10.68
C GLN A 126 6.53 -5.05 -11.26
N ILE A 127 5.32 -4.61 -10.83
CA ILE A 127 4.75 -3.33 -11.25
C ILE A 127 5.66 -2.18 -10.81
N VAL A 128 6.09 -2.17 -9.54
CA VAL A 128 6.97 -1.11 -9.01
C VAL A 128 8.32 -1.13 -9.72
N GLN A 129 8.92 -2.29 -9.98
CA GLN A 129 10.17 -2.41 -10.75
C GLN A 129 10.00 -1.86 -12.17
N ASN A 130 8.93 -2.24 -12.88
CA ASN A 130 8.65 -1.72 -14.22
C ASN A 130 8.51 -0.19 -14.23
N MET A 131 7.90 0.39 -13.19
CA MET A 131 7.80 1.85 -13.04
C MET A 131 9.18 2.50 -12.89
N MET A 132 10.04 1.90 -12.06
CA MET A 132 11.38 2.42 -11.77
C MET A 132 12.32 2.31 -12.99
N ASP A 133 12.20 1.25 -13.76
CA ASP A 133 13.05 0.96 -14.92
C ASP A 133 12.60 1.71 -16.20
N TYR A 134 11.46 2.41 -16.16
CA TYR A 134 10.91 3.07 -17.34
C TYR A 134 11.62 4.38 -17.64
N GLU A 135 12.42 4.40 -18.71
CA GLU A 135 13.33 5.50 -19.07
C GLU A 135 12.70 6.63 -19.90
N ALA A 136 11.44 6.51 -20.34
CA ALA A 136 10.78 7.57 -21.12
C ALA A 136 10.65 8.89 -20.33
N SER A 137 10.30 9.97 -20.99
CA SER A 137 10.16 11.30 -20.41
C SER A 137 8.85 12.00 -20.83
N GLY A 138 8.53 13.10 -20.20
CA GLY A 138 7.37 13.92 -20.56
C GLY A 138 6.03 13.20 -20.41
N THR A 139 5.12 13.42 -21.36
CA THR A 139 3.76 12.89 -21.33
C THR A 139 3.72 11.36 -21.38
N ASP A 140 4.60 10.74 -22.18
CA ASP A 140 4.69 9.30 -22.31
C ASP A 140 4.99 8.63 -20.95
N ARG A 141 6.02 9.09 -20.26
CA ARG A 141 6.34 8.61 -18.90
C ARG A 141 5.17 8.78 -17.93
N ARG A 142 4.52 9.92 -17.98
CA ARG A 142 3.38 10.23 -17.12
C ARG A 142 2.22 9.26 -17.34
N LEU A 143 1.83 9.04 -18.58
CA LEU A 143 0.77 8.10 -18.94
C LEU A 143 1.11 6.67 -18.51
N TYR A 144 2.36 6.24 -18.74
CA TYR A 144 2.83 4.92 -18.31
C TYR A 144 2.73 4.74 -16.81
N LEU A 145 3.25 5.68 -16.02
CA LEU A 145 3.25 5.60 -14.54
C LEU A 145 1.82 5.60 -13.97
N HIS A 146 0.89 6.37 -14.56
CA HIS A 146 -0.51 6.32 -14.17
C HIS A 146 -1.17 4.99 -14.53
N ALA A 147 -0.88 4.43 -15.70
CA ALA A 147 -1.37 3.10 -16.07
C ALA A 147 -0.88 2.02 -15.09
N GLN A 148 0.40 2.06 -14.70
CA GLN A 148 0.96 1.15 -13.71
C GLN A 148 0.32 1.36 -12.31
N LEU A 149 0.04 2.59 -11.90
CA LEU A 149 -0.70 2.88 -10.67
C LEU A 149 -2.08 2.21 -10.67
N TYR A 150 -2.85 2.35 -11.77
CA TYR A 150 -4.13 1.67 -11.90
C TYR A 150 -4.00 0.15 -11.91
N GLN A 151 -2.96 -0.39 -12.51
CA GLN A 151 -2.68 -1.83 -12.51
C GLN A 151 -2.35 -2.32 -11.09
N PHE A 152 -1.56 -1.56 -10.32
CA PHE A 152 -1.28 -1.85 -8.92
C PHE A 152 -2.56 -1.92 -8.09
N PHE A 153 -3.43 -0.92 -8.23
CA PHE A 153 -4.73 -0.91 -7.56
C PHE A 153 -5.64 -2.05 -8.00
N ALA A 154 -5.68 -2.37 -9.29
CA ALA A 154 -6.52 -3.45 -9.80
C ALA A 154 -6.10 -4.81 -9.23
N CYS A 155 -4.79 -5.06 -9.14
CA CYS A 155 -4.22 -6.27 -8.54
C CYS A 155 -4.61 -6.37 -7.05
N LEU A 156 -4.33 -5.33 -6.28
CA LEU A 156 -4.59 -5.32 -4.84
C LEU A 156 -6.11 -5.33 -4.53
N PHE A 157 -6.90 -4.58 -5.29
CA PHE A 157 -8.36 -4.53 -5.13
C PHE A 157 -9.00 -5.89 -5.36
N HIS A 158 -8.59 -6.60 -6.42
CA HIS A 158 -9.11 -7.93 -6.73
C HIS A 158 -8.94 -8.88 -5.53
N GLU A 159 -7.78 -8.85 -4.92
CA GLU A 159 -7.47 -9.71 -3.79
C GLU A 159 -8.23 -9.32 -2.51
N LEU A 160 -8.20 -8.04 -2.14
CA LEU A 160 -8.84 -7.58 -0.91
C LEU A 160 -10.36 -7.66 -0.98
N SER A 161 -10.98 -7.36 -2.13
CA SER A 161 -12.42 -7.48 -2.31
C SER A 161 -12.90 -8.93 -2.29
N SER A 162 -12.11 -9.86 -2.82
CA SER A 162 -12.41 -11.30 -2.77
C SER A 162 -12.43 -11.83 -1.34
N LYS A 163 -11.49 -11.42 -0.51
CA LYS A 163 -11.43 -11.78 0.93
C LYS A 163 -12.62 -11.22 1.71
N GLN A 164 -13.02 -9.99 1.44
CA GLN A 164 -14.21 -9.40 2.07
C GLN A 164 -15.49 -10.15 1.69
N PHE A 165 -15.64 -10.54 0.44
CA PHE A 165 -16.81 -11.29 -0.02
C PHE A 165 -16.88 -12.66 0.65
N GLN A 166 -15.77 -13.40 0.74
CA GLN A 166 -15.71 -14.71 1.44
C GLN A 166 -16.07 -14.58 2.92
N PHE A 167 -15.54 -13.58 3.61
CA PHE A 167 -15.85 -13.33 5.02
C PHE A 167 -17.37 -13.07 5.25
N HIS A 168 -18.00 -12.27 4.40
CA HIS A 168 -19.44 -12.02 4.48
C HIS A 168 -20.27 -13.28 4.21
N GLN A 169 -19.87 -14.11 3.26
CA GLN A 169 -20.53 -15.38 2.97
C GLN A 169 -20.42 -16.38 4.14
N GLU A 170 -19.26 -16.47 4.76
CA GLU A 170 -19.05 -17.33 5.93
C GLU A 170 -19.88 -16.87 7.14
N GLN A 171 -19.95 -15.57 7.40
CA GLN A 171 -20.82 -15.02 8.43
C GLN A 171 -22.30 -15.32 8.16
N GLN A 172 -22.78 -15.09 6.94
CA GLN A 172 -24.17 -15.41 6.57
C GLN A 172 -24.45 -16.90 6.75
N ASN A 173 -23.56 -17.78 6.31
CA ASN A 173 -23.71 -19.22 6.47
C ASN A 173 -23.70 -19.64 7.95
N TYR A 174 -22.89 -19.00 8.79
CA TYR A 174 -22.90 -19.24 10.23
C TYR A 174 -24.24 -18.86 10.88
N TYR A 175 -24.79 -17.68 10.56
CA TYR A 175 -26.11 -17.26 11.09
C TYR A 175 -27.24 -18.17 10.61
N VAL A 176 -27.22 -18.60 9.35
CA VAL A 176 -28.23 -19.54 8.82
C VAL A 176 -28.15 -20.90 9.52
N ARG A 177 -26.95 -21.44 9.72
CA ARG A 177 -26.78 -22.72 10.44
C ARG A 177 -27.23 -22.62 11.90
N SER A 178 -26.83 -21.55 12.59
CA SER A 178 -27.22 -21.32 13.98
C SER A 178 -28.76 -21.14 14.15
N ALA A 179 -29.45 -20.63 13.11
CA ALA A 179 -30.93 -20.48 13.13
C ALA A 179 -31.68 -21.78 12.85
N ILE A 180 -31.02 -22.77 12.21
CA ILE A 180 -31.62 -24.09 11.91
C ILE A 180 -31.45 -25.09 13.07
N GLU A 181 -30.44 -24.87 13.93
CA GLU A 181 -30.17 -25.73 15.09
C GLU A 181 -31.00 -25.39 16.34
N PHE A 182 -31.94 -24.40 16.26
CA PHE A 182 -32.93 -24.06 17.24
C PHE A 182 -34.34 -24.44 16.73
#